data_3593deaf7c4b1b50ec02d362843fdf63
#
_entry.id   3593deaf7c4b1b50ec02d362843fdf63
#
_cell.length_a   1.000
_cell.length_b   1.000
_cell.length_c   1.000
_cell.angle_alpha   90.00
_cell.angle_beta   90.00
_cell.angle_gamma   90.00
#
_symmetry.space_group_name_H-M   'P 1'
#
loop_
_entity.id
_entity.type
_entity.pdbx_description
1 polymer ?
#
loop_
_entity_poly.entity_id
_entity_poly.type
_entity_poly.pdbx_seq_one_letter_code
_entity_poly.pdbx_strand_id
1 'polypeptide(L)'
;MATGFQAGVIFLAAALACGAADLPEGPGRDTLVRACTGCHKAEEFSAYRHTREEYRSIVYRMSDRGVQASPKELDQIADYLAKHFLKVEDPSKVNVNRATVKELETRLGLTAKEAEAIVAYREQHGDFRAPGDLYVIYGVDGRKIQAAKDKISF
;
A
#
# COMPACT_ATOMS: atom_id res chain seq x y z
N MET A 1 -40.79 10.38 63.17
CA MET A 1 -40.87 9.71 61.90
C MET A 1 -39.86 10.38 60.95
N ALA A 2 -38.72 9.81 60.80
CA ALA A 2 -37.65 10.36 59.93
C ALA A 2 -37.40 9.36 58.80
N THR A 3 -37.78 9.72 57.58
CA THR A 3 -37.57 8.94 56.37
C THR A 3 -36.23 9.32 55.77
N GLY A 4 -35.23 8.39 55.86
CA GLY A 4 -33.93 8.52 55.23
C GLY A 4 -34.03 8.27 53.73
N PHE A 5 -33.60 9.25 52.96
CA PHE A 5 -33.43 9.16 51.49
C PHE A 5 -32.01 8.70 51.17
N GLN A 6 -31.87 7.42 50.79
CA GLN A 6 -30.58 6.90 50.34
C GLN A 6 -30.38 7.27 48.86
N ALA A 7 -29.45 8.21 48.62
CA ALA A 7 -29.00 8.51 47.28
C ALA A 7 -28.05 7.42 46.79
N GLY A 8 -28.53 6.59 45.85
CA GLY A 8 -27.71 5.61 45.15
C GLY A 8 -26.78 6.30 44.16
N VAL A 9 -25.48 6.20 44.41
CA VAL A 9 -24.44 6.64 43.44
C VAL A 9 -24.34 5.60 42.34
N ILE A 10 -24.83 5.93 41.15
CA ILE A 10 -24.63 5.12 39.94
C ILE A 10 -23.22 5.42 39.44
N PHE A 11 -22.30 4.48 39.63
CA PHE A 11 -21.00 4.49 38.96
C PHE A 11 -21.22 4.14 37.50
N LEU A 12 -21.22 5.17 36.66
CA LEU A 12 -21.12 4.99 35.20
C LEU A 12 -19.68 4.59 34.88
N ALA A 13 -19.44 3.28 34.75
CA ALA A 13 -18.17 2.78 34.24
C ALA A 13 -18.05 3.19 32.75
N ALA A 14 -17.36 4.28 32.51
CA ALA A 14 -16.90 4.60 31.16
C ALA A 14 -15.90 3.51 30.75
N ALA A 15 -16.34 2.55 29.94
CA ALA A 15 -15.44 1.66 29.23
C ALA A 15 -14.57 2.55 28.33
N LEU A 16 -13.31 2.72 28.73
CA LEU A 16 -12.30 3.19 27.79
C LEU A 16 -12.26 2.17 26.64
N ALA A 17 -12.92 2.49 25.55
CA ALA A 17 -12.67 1.84 24.27
C ALA A 17 -11.22 2.14 23.95
N CYS A 18 -10.36 1.15 24.23
CA CYS A 18 -8.96 1.15 23.79
C CYS A 18 -9.02 1.29 22.27
N GLY A 19 -8.57 2.44 21.77
CA GLY A 19 -8.71 2.83 20.37
C GLY A 19 -8.21 1.73 19.44
N ALA A 20 -9.13 1.06 18.78
CA ALA A 20 -8.81 0.50 17.49
C ALA A 20 -8.45 1.70 16.64
N ALA A 21 -7.16 1.82 16.24
CA ALA A 21 -6.71 2.91 15.40
C ALA A 21 -7.68 3.11 14.25
N ASP A 22 -7.83 4.35 13.83
CA ASP A 22 -8.86 4.86 12.91
C ASP A 22 -8.81 4.23 11.51
N LEU A 23 -9.11 2.93 11.45
CA LEU A 23 -9.38 2.28 10.17
C LEU A 23 -10.77 2.71 9.72
N PRO A 24 -10.90 3.29 8.52
CA PRO A 24 -12.19 3.75 8.00
C PRO A 24 -13.25 2.65 8.02
N GLU A 25 -14.49 3.01 8.31
CA GLU A 25 -15.59 2.08 8.29
C GLU A 25 -15.86 1.57 6.87
N GLY A 26 -16.17 0.29 6.74
CA GLY A 26 -16.52 -0.29 5.45
C GLY A 26 -16.38 -1.80 5.37
N PRO A 27 -16.93 -2.40 4.29
CA PRO A 27 -16.82 -3.84 4.04
C PRO A 27 -15.34 -4.28 4.03
N GLY A 28 -15.01 -5.34 4.78
CA GLY A 28 -13.66 -5.86 4.89
C GLY A 28 -12.87 -5.37 6.10
N ARG A 29 -13.30 -4.29 6.78
CA ARG A 29 -12.63 -3.76 7.97
C ARG A 29 -12.53 -4.81 9.09
N ASP A 30 -13.66 -5.40 9.48
CA ASP A 30 -13.70 -6.37 10.58
C ASP A 30 -12.91 -7.63 10.23
N THR A 31 -12.94 -8.03 8.96
CA THR A 31 -12.13 -9.15 8.46
C THR A 31 -10.64 -8.83 8.56
N LEU A 32 -10.22 -7.62 8.18
CA LEU A 32 -8.84 -7.17 8.33
C LEU A 32 -8.43 -7.11 9.80
N VAL A 33 -9.25 -6.50 10.66
CA VAL A 33 -8.96 -6.41 12.10
C VAL A 33 -8.79 -7.81 12.69
N ARG A 34 -9.74 -8.71 12.46
CA ARG A 34 -9.68 -10.07 12.98
C ARG A 34 -8.45 -10.85 12.48
N ALA A 35 -8.15 -10.75 11.18
CA ALA A 35 -7.12 -11.57 10.55
C ALA A 35 -5.69 -11.02 10.72
N CYS A 36 -5.52 -9.70 10.83
CA CYS A 36 -4.22 -9.06 10.70
C CYS A 36 -3.71 -8.38 11.97
N THR A 37 -4.60 -7.90 12.87
CA THR A 37 -4.15 -7.12 14.03
C THR A 37 -3.56 -7.96 15.16
N GLY A 38 -3.59 -9.28 15.06
CA GLY A 38 -2.83 -10.15 15.95
C GLY A 38 -1.30 -10.02 15.80
N CYS A 39 -0.83 -9.55 14.65
CA CYS A 39 0.60 -9.38 14.34
C CYS A 39 0.97 -7.94 13.92
N HIS A 40 0.02 -7.18 13.38
CA HIS A 40 0.21 -5.82 12.90
C HIS A 40 -0.58 -4.81 13.72
N LYS A 41 -0.02 -3.62 13.88
CA LYS A 41 -0.79 -2.50 14.43
C LYS A 41 -1.67 -1.90 13.34
N ALA A 42 -2.86 -1.44 13.71
CA ALA A 42 -3.82 -0.91 12.75
C ALA A 42 -3.30 0.34 12.01
N GLU A 43 -2.47 1.15 12.67
CA GLU A 43 -1.82 2.34 12.08
C GLU A 43 -0.88 1.98 10.93
N GLU A 44 -0.30 0.78 10.93
CA GLU A 44 0.59 0.32 9.87
C GLU A 44 -0.12 0.23 8.52
N PHE A 45 -1.40 -0.14 8.51
CA PHE A 45 -2.17 -0.24 7.26
C PHE A 45 -2.40 1.13 6.60
N SER A 46 -2.48 2.20 7.38
CA SER A 46 -2.65 3.56 6.87
C SER A 46 -1.35 4.22 6.43
N ALA A 47 -0.20 3.65 6.78
CA ALA A 47 1.11 4.21 6.45
C ALA A 47 1.55 3.93 5.00
N TYR A 48 1.00 2.90 4.38
CA TYR A 48 1.40 2.47 3.04
C TYR A 48 0.30 2.74 2.01
N ARG A 49 0.72 2.88 0.74
CA ARG A 49 -0.17 3.04 -0.40
C ARG A 49 0.25 2.06 -1.48
N HIS A 50 -0.68 1.21 -1.87
CA HIS A 50 -0.47 0.19 -2.88
C HIS A 50 -1.64 0.18 -3.88
N THR A 51 -1.40 -0.35 -5.07
CA THR A 51 -2.48 -0.68 -6.00
C THR A 51 -3.30 -1.85 -5.45
N ARG A 52 -4.47 -2.09 -6.03
CA ARG A 52 -5.31 -3.24 -5.64
C ARG A 52 -4.57 -4.57 -5.83
N GLU A 53 -3.84 -4.73 -6.92
CA GLU A 53 -3.07 -5.92 -7.25
C GLU A 53 -1.92 -6.15 -6.27
N GLU A 54 -1.22 -5.08 -5.90
CA GLU A 54 -0.16 -5.14 -4.89
C GLU A 54 -0.74 -5.53 -3.52
N TYR A 55 -1.85 -4.92 -3.08
CA TYR A 55 -2.53 -5.33 -1.85
C TYR A 55 -2.95 -6.80 -1.90
N ARG A 56 -3.54 -7.26 -3.00
CA ARG A 56 -3.91 -8.66 -3.17
C ARG A 56 -2.70 -9.58 -3.03
N SER A 57 -1.61 -9.26 -3.72
CA SER A 57 -0.35 -10.02 -3.61
C SER A 57 0.20 -10.03 -2.18
N ILE A 58 0.13 -8.90 -1.47
CA ILE A 58 0.59 -8.80 -0.08
C ILE A 58 -0.26 -9.68 0.84
N VAL A 59 -1.58 -9.58 0.79
CA VAL A 59 -2.45 -10.35 1.70
C VAL A 59 -2.39 -11.84 1.43
N TYR A 60 -2.23 -12.27 0.19
CA TYR A 60 -2.03 -13.69 -0.15
C TYR A 60 -0.69 -14.22 0.39
N ARG A 61 0.40 -13.43 0.33
CA ARG A 61 1.66 -13.81 0.97
C ARG A 61 1.56 -13.89 2.50
N MET A 62 0.63 -13.16 3.13
CA MET A 62 0.38 -13.28 4.57
C MET A 62 -0.31 -14.60 4.93
N SER A 63 -1.12 -15.18 4.02
CA SER A 63 -1.66 -16.53 4.26
C SER A 63 -0.56 -17.59 4.35
N ASP A 64 0.50 -17.46 3.55
CA ASP A 64 1.67 -18.34 3.64
C ASP A 64 2.44 -18.19 4.96
N ARG A 65 2.22 -17.08 5.67
CA ARG A 65 2.79 -16.78 6.98
C ARG A 65 1.86 -17.09 8.16
N GLY A 66 0.75 -17.77 7.88
CA GLY A 66 -0.15 -18.31 8.90
C GLY A 66 -1.41 -17.47 9.18
N VAL A 67 -1.72 -16.46 8.36
CA VAL A 67 -2.98 -15.74 8.47
C VAL A 67 -4.14 -16.69 8.17
N GLN A 68 -5.08 -16.77 9.12
CA GLN A 68 -6.28 -17.61 9.01
C GLN A 68 -7.41 -16.82 8.35
N ALA A 69 -7.48 -16.89 7.03
CA ALA A 69 -8.53 -16.29 6.22
C ALA A 69 -8.77 -17.11 4.95
N SER A 70 -10.02 -17.23 4.55
CA SER A 70 -10.39 -17.84 3.27
C SER A 70 -9.98 -16.96 2.09
N PRO A 71 -9.84 -17.51 0.87
CA PRO A 71 -9.52 -16.70 -0.32
C PRO A 71 -10.50 -15.52 -0.51
N LYS A 72 -11.78 -15.72 -0.23
CA LYS A 72 -12.79 -14.65 -0.28
C LYS A 72 -12.52 -13.54 0.73
N GLU A 73 -12.12 -13.90 1.93
CA GLU A 73 -11.76 -12.93 2.97
C GLU A 73 -10.48 -12.18 2.64
N LEU A 74 -9.48 -12.86 2.06
CA LEU A 74 -8.26 -12.21 1.58
C LEU A 74 -8.57 -11.18 0.48
N ASP A 75 -9.45 -11.53 -0.47
CA ASP A 75 -9.90 -10.58 -1.50
C ASP A 75 -10.68 -9.41 -0.89
N GLN A 76 -11.53 -9.63 0.11
CA GLN A 76 -12.23 -8.56 0.84
C GLN A 76 -11.25 -7.61 1.55
N ILE A 77 -10.21 -8.16 2.17
CA ILE A 77 -9.16 -7.35 2.80
C ILE A 77 -8.42 -6.51 1.77
N ALA A 78 -8.03 -7.11 0.63
CA ALA A 78 -7.36 -6.39 -0.45
C ALA A 78 -8.23 -5.27 -1.03
N ASP A 79 -9.52 -5.52 -1.23
CA ASP A 79 -10.49 -4.53 -1.72
C ASP A 79 -10.69 -3.40 -0.72
N TYR A 80 -10.76 -3.71 0.59
CA TYR A 80 -10.85 -2.71 1.64
C TYR A 80 -9.62 -1.82 1.67
N LEU A 81 -8.42 -2.40 1.65
CA LEU A 81 -7.16 -1.66 1.64
C LEU A 81 -7.04 -0.79 0.39
N ALA A 82 -7.37 -1.33 -0.77
CA ALA A 82 -7.36 -0.57 -2.02
C ALA A 82 -8.39 0.57 -2.02
N LYS A 83 -9.56 0.37 -1.42
CA LYS A 83 -10.58 1.42 -1.33
C LYS A 83 -10.13 2.61 -0.49
N HIS A 84 -9.47 2.35 0.64
CA HIS A 84 -9.16 3.38 1.63
C HIS A 84 -7.72 3.89 1.57
N PHE A 85 -6.80 3.10 1.04
CA PHE A 85 -5.36 3.38 1.03
C PHE A 85 -4.74 3.16 -0.36
N LEU A 86 -5.51 3.43 -1.42
CA LEU A 86 -5.03 3.27 -2.79
C LEU A 86 -3.80 4.15 -3.05
N LYS A 87 -2.81 3.58 -3.73
CA LYS A 87 -1.75 4.35 -4.37
C LYS A 87 -2.38 5.10 -5.55
N VAL A 88 -2.60 6.38 -5.38
CA VAL A 88 -2.99 7.25 -6.50
C VAL A 88 -1.73 7.50 -7.32
N GLU A 89 -1.70 6.97 -8.52
CA GLU A 89 -0.61 7.28 -9.45
C GLU A 89 -0.76 8.74 -9.88
N ASP A 90 0.31 9.50 -9.71
CA ASP A 90 0.38 10.86 -10.21
C ASP A 90 0.48 10.82 -11.75
N PRO A 91 -0.52 11.31 -12.50
CA PRO A 91 -0.51 11.26 -13.95
C PRO A 91 0.62 12.09 -14.58
N SER A 92 1.22 12.99 -13.81
CA SER A 92 2.41 13.73 -14.24
C SER A 92 3.69 12.88 -14.19
N LYS A 93 3.68 11.78 -13.44
CA LYS A 93 4.82 10.87 -13.29
C LYS A 93 4.70 9.65 -14.20
N VAL A 94 5.85 9.08 -14.52
CA VAL A 94 5.98 7.84 -15.29
C VAL A 94 6.35 6.72 -14.34
N ASN A 95 5.47 5.73 -14.21
CA ASN A 95 5.79 4.52 -13.45
C ASN A 95 6.73 3.64 -14.30
N VAL A 96 8.00 3.59 -13.93
CA VAL A 96 9.04 2.86 -14.69
C VAL A 96 8.83 1.34 -14.70
N ASN A 97 8.05 0.81 -13.75
CA ASN A 97 7.73 -0.61 -13.69
C ASN A 97 6.61 -1.00 -14.67
N ARG A 98 5.84 -0.03 -15.17
CA ARG A 98 4.67 -0.27 -16.05
C ARG A 98 4.74 0.42 -17.38
N ALA A 99 5.51 1.50 -17.47
CA ALA A 99 5.61 2.32 -18.68
C ALA A 99 6.07 1.51 -19.89
N THR A 100 5.48 1.82 -21.03
CA THR A 100 5.94 1.31 -22.31
C THR A 100 7.25 1.99 -22.74
N VAL A 101 7.98 1.37 -23.67
CA VAL A 101 9.18 1.98 -24.28
C VAL A 101 8.85 3.40 -24.77
N LYS A 102 7.74 3.58 -25.47
CA LYS A 102 7.33 4.87 -26.01
C LYS A 102 7.05 5.93 -24.94
N GLU A 103 6.46 5.53 -23.81
CA GLU A 103 6.23 6.45 -22.67
C GLU A 103 7.53 6.85 -22.00
N LEU A 104 8.45 5.90 -21.83
CA LEU A 104 9.78 6.19 -21.30
C LEU A 104 10.56 7.17 -22.21
N GLU A 105 10.50 6.97 -23.54
CA GLU A 105 11.11 7.89 -24.50
C GLU A 105 10.50 9.29 -24.41
N THR A 106 9.17 9.37 -24.56
CA THR A 106 8.49 10.65 -24.76
C THR A 106 8.41 11.49 -23.49
N ARG A 107 8.25 10.86 -22.32
CA ARG A 107 8.02 11.54 -21.06
C ARG A 107 9.29 11.75 -20.23
N LEU A 108 10.26 10.84 -20.34
CA LEU A 108 11.55 10.94 -19.63
C LEU A 108 12.70 11.43 -20.51
N GLY A 109 12.49 11.58 -21.82
CA GLY A 109 13.54 12.02 -22.75
C GLY A 109 14.64 10.99 -23.00
N LEU A 110 14.30 9.72 -22.83
CA LEU A 110 15.21 8.61 -23.11
C LEU A 110 15.25 8.29 -24.60
N THR A 111 16.34 7.71 -25.06
CA THR A 111 16.39 7.10 -26.40
C THR A 111 15.66 5.76 -26.41
N ALA A 112 15.25 5.27 -27.56
CA ALA A 112 14.62 3.95 -27.71
C ALA A 112 15.47 2.85 -27.06
N LYS A 113 16.79 2.86 -27.29
CA LYS A 113 17.71 1.88 -26.69
C LYS A 113 17.74 1.93 -25.17
N GLU A 114 17.73 3.12 -24.58
CA GLU A 114 17.69 3.29 -23.11
C GLU A 114 16.36 2.81 -22.53
N ALA A 115 15.26 3.13 -23.20
CA ALA A 115 13.93 2.70 -22.78
C ALA A 115 13.76 1.16 -22.91
N GLU A 116 14.24 0.57 -23.99
CA GLU A 116 14.27 -0.89 -24.17
C GLU A 116 15.13 -1.57 -23.10
N ALA A 117 16.29 -0.99 -22.75
CA ALA A 117 17.14 -1.53 -21.69
C ALA A 117 16.45 -1.53 -20.33
N ILE A 118 15.68 -0.48 -20.01
CA ILE A 118 14.88 -0.42 -18.75
C ILE A 118 13.81 -1.51 -18.75
N VAL A 119 13.07 -1.67 -19.85
CA VAL A 119 12.03 -2.69 -19.95
C VAL A 119 12.63 -4.10 -19.82
N ALA A 120 13.69 -4.39 -20.58
CA ALA A 120 14.37 -5.68 -20.52
C ALA A 120 14.92 -5.99 -19.12
N TYR A 121 15.46 -4.97 -18.43
CA TYR A 121 16.00 -5.14 -17.09
C TYR A 121 14.90 -5.54 -16.09
N ARG A 122 13.75 -4.85 -16.08
CA ARG A 122 12.65 -5.20 -15.16
C ARG A 122 12.04 -6.57 -15.43
N GLU A 123 11.99 -6.99 -16.70
CA GLU A 123 11.52 -8.32 -17.08
C GLU A 123 12.43 -9.44 -16.56
N GLN A 124 13.72 -9.17 -16.44
CA GLN A 124 14.71 -10.15 -15.96
C GLN A 124 14.93 -10.11 -14.44
N HIS A 125 14.84 -8.93 -13.82
CA HIS A 125 15.24 -8.71 -12.42
C HIS A 125 14.07 -8.33 -11.50
N GLY A 126 12.87 -8.09 -12.08
CA GLY A 126 11.70 -7.62 -11.34
C GLY A 126 11.64 -6.09 -11.21
N ASP A 127 10.67 -5.63 -10.42
CA ASP A 127 10.34 -4.21 -10.31
C ASP A 127 11.44 -3.40 -9.63
N PHE A 128 11.66 -2.20 -10.14
CA PHE A 128 12.49 -1.16 -9.52
C PHE A 128 11.82 -0.64 -8.25
N ARG A 129 12.62 -0.31 -7.25
CA ARG A 129 12.15 0.19 -5.95
C ARG A 129 12.58 1.61 -5.65
N ALA A 130 13.67 2.04 -6.30
CA ALA A 130 14.27 3.34 -6.07
C ALA A 130 14.99 3.85 -7.33
N PRO A 131 15.24 5.16 -7.45
CA PRO A 131 16.01 5.72 -8.56
C PRO A 131 17.39 5.06 -8.74
N GLY A 132 17.99 4.60 -7.65
CA GLY A 132 19.28 3.91 -7.67
C GLY A 132 19.30 2.67 -8.57
N ASP A 133 18.18 1.97 -8.65
CA ASP A 133 18.05 0.75 -9.45
C ASP A 133 18.16 1.01 -10.96
N LEU A 134 17.86 2.23 -11.40
CA LEU A 134 17.96 2.64 -12.81
C LEU A 134 19.41 3.00 -13.21
N TYR A 135 20.26 3.38 -12.24
CA TYR A 135 21.64 3.76 -12.54
C TYR A 135 22.56 2.57 -12.85
N VAL A 136 22.16 1.36 -12.46
CA VAL A 136 22.97 0.16 -12.69
C VAL A 136 22.71 -0.50 -14.06
N ILE A 137 21.72 0.03 -14.80
CA ILE A 137 21.32 -0.56 -16.09
C ILE A 137 22.33 -0.14 -17.16
N TYR A 138 22.98 -1.15 -17.75
CA TYR A 138 23.93 -0.90 -18.83
C TYR A 138 23.25 -0.23 -20.03
N GLY A 139 23.86 0.85 -20.53
CA GLY A 139 23.36 1.58 -21.68
C GLY A 139 22.35 2.69 -21.36
N VAL A 140 21.98 2.89 -20.11
CA VAL A 140 21.13 4.01 -19.68
C VAL A 140 21.98 5.16 -19.15
N ASP A 141 21.78 6.38 -19.67
CA ASP A 141 22.48 7.57 -19.18
C ASP A 141 21.88 8.03 -17.84
N GLY A 142 22.60 7.79 -16.74
CA GLY A 142 22.19 8.16 -15.40
C GLY A 142 21.91 9.67 -15.23
N ARG A 143 22.52 10.55 -16.04
CA ARG A 143 22.25 11.99 -16.01
C ARG A 143 20.83 12.31 -16.50
N LYS A 144 20.32 11.58 -17.48
CA LYS A 144 18.92 11.71 -17.93
C LYS A 144 17.96 11.23 -16.85
N ILE A 145 18.26 10.10 -16.20
CA ILE A 145 17.47 9.62 -15.05
C ILE A 145 17.46 10.67 -13.94
N GLN A 146 18.62 11.23 -13.59
CA GLN A 146 18.71 12.27 -12.58
C GLN A 146 17.91 13.53 -12.96
N ALA A 147 17.96 13.95 -14.23
CA ALA A 147 17.18 15.11 -14.71
C ALA A 147 15.67 14.84 -14.70
N ALA A 148 15.25 13.59 -14.87
CA ALA A 148 13.86 13.19 -14.90
C ALA A 148 13.33 12.69 -13.54
N LYS A 149 14.14 12.70 -12.46
CA LYS A 149 13.80 12.05 -11.17
C LYS A 149 12.44 12.43 -10.61
N ASP A 150 12.03 13.69 -10.73
CA ASP A 150 10.75 14.18 -10.21
C ASP A 150 9.54 13.73 -11.06
N LYS A 151 9.80 13.24 -12.27
CA LYS A 151 8.82 12.67 -13.19
C LYS A 151 8.72 11.14 -13.10
N ILE A 152 9.55 10.50 -12.27
CA ILE A 152 9.60 9.05 -12.13
C ILE A 152 8.79 8.62 -10.91
N SER A 153 8.07 7.50 -11.03
CA SER A 153 7.46 6.75 -9.93
C SER A 153 7.75 5.25 -10.09
N PHE A 154 7.57 4.51 -9.01
CA PHE A 154 7.87 3.07 -8.89
C PHE A 154 6.63 2.31 -8.48
#